data_88e4c4b681de59a6805f3f854a015dcb
#
_entry.id   88e4c4b681de59a6805f3f854a015dcb
#
_cell.length_a   1.000
_cell.length_b   1.000
_cell.length_c   1.000
_cell.angle_alpha   90.00
_cell.angle_beta   90.00
_cell.angle_gamma   90.00
#
_symmetry.space_group_name_H-M   'P 1'
#
loop_
_entity.id
_entity.type
_entity.pdbx_description
1 polymer ?
#
loop_
_entity_poly.entity_id
_entity_poly.type
_entity_poly.pdbx_seq_one_letter_code
_entity_poly.pdbx_strand_id
1 'polypeptide(L)'
;MTDAAILARLTRMEDIEAIKQLKAMYCEICDDDHNPDRIVTIFTTDCIWEGRGIGRAEGHEQLRALFVSFQKMMSFSQHMTMNPRIEVDGDNAKGTWYFLGPFTFREGNQAKWQAARYQEEYRKEAGVWKIRHLRVRGPGFSADYKEGWA
;
A
#
# COMPACT_ATOMS: atom_id res chain seq x y z
N MET A 1 -19.50 19.97 -24.98
CA MET A 1 -19.17 18.69 -24.33
C MET A 1 -20.50 18.00 -24.04
N THR A 2 -20.66 16.74 -24.40
CA THR A 2 -21.90 15.99 -24.15
C THR A 2 -22.03 15.58 -22.67
N ASP A 3 -23.27 15.38 -22.20
CA ASP A 3 -23.51 14.91 -20.82
C ASP A 3 -22.79 13.58 -20.52
N ALA A 4 -22.75 12.66 -21.50
CA ALA A 4 -22.00 11.42 -21.40
C ALA A 4 -20.49 11.64 -21.20
N ALA A 5 -19.89 12.62 -21.87
CA ALA A 5 -18.49 12.95 -21.71
C ALA A 5 -18.20 13.59 -20.34
N ILE A 6 -19.14 14.39 -19.84
CA ILE A 6 -19.04 14.96 -18.48
C ILE A 6 -19.12 13.86 -17.43
N LEU A 7 -20.09 12.95 -17.56
CA LEU A 7 -20.26 11.83 -16.65
C LEU A 7 -19.00 10.92 -16.61
N ALA A 8 -18.46 10.58 -17.78
CA ALA A 8 -17.24 9.76 -17.85
C ALA A 8 -16.03 10.43 -17.13
N ARG A 9 -15.90 11.75 -17.25
CA ARG A 9 -14.84 12.50 -16.55
C ARG A 9 -15.09 12.51 -15.04
N LEU A 10 -16.33 12.70 -14.63
CA LEU A 10 -16.71 12.69 -13.20
C LEU A 10 -16.43 11.32 -12.58
N THR A 11 -16.88 10.24 -13.20
CA THR A 11 -16.64 8.87 -12.76
C THR A 11 -15.14 8.60 -12.61
N ARG A 12 -14.33 9.03 -13.59
CA ARG A 12 -12.86 8.89 -13.49
C ARG A 12 -12.28 9.65 -12.30
N MET A 13 -12.77 10.85 -12.01
CA MET A 13 -12.31 11.63 -10.85
C MET A 13 -12.71 10.95 -9.53
N GLU A 14 -13.92 10.41 -9.44
CA GLU A 14 -14.40 9.65 -8.29
C GLU A 14 -13.57 8.38 -8.08
N ASP A 15 -13.24 7.66 -9.14
CA ASP A 15 -12.39 6.48 -9.09
C ASP A 15 -10.97 6.80 -8.58
N ILE A 16 -10.37 7.88 -9.07
CA ILE A 16 -9.06 8.34 -8.60
C ILE A 16 -9.12 8.68 -7.11
N GLU A 17 -10.15 9.39 -6.68
CA GLU A 17 -10.32 9.73 -5.26
C GLU A 17 -10.56 8.48 -4.40
N ALA A 18 -11.38 7.53 -4.86
CA ALA A 18 -11.60 6.27 -4.17
C ALA A 18 -10.30 5.46 -4.00
N ILE A 19 -9.41 5.44 -5.00
CA ILE A 19 -8.10 4.78 -4.92
C ILE A 19 -7.18 5.51 -3.92
N LYS A 20 -7.24 6.85 -3.82
CA LYS A 20 -6.51 7.59 -2.79
C LYS A 20 -6.99 7.25 -1.38
N GLN A 21 -8.31 7.17 -1.17
CA GLN A 21 -8.90 6.75 0.11
C GLN A 21 -8.52 5.30 0.44
N LEU A 22 -8.51 4.40 -0.55
CA LEU A 22 -8.04 3.02 -0.39
C LEU A 22 -6.57 2.97 0.08
N LYS A 23 -5.71 3.81 -0.50
CA LYS A 23 -4.31 3.89 -0.08
C LYS A 23 -4.15 4.45 1.33
N ALA A 24 -4.92 5.46 1.70
CA ALA A 24 -4.94 5.98 3.07
C ALA A 24 -5.37 4.90 4.07
N MET A 25 -6.40 4.12 3.74
CA MET A 25 -6.85 2.98 4.55
C MET A 25 -5.77 1.90 4.67
N TYR A 26 -5.03 1.60 3.59
CA TYR A 26 -3.88 0.70 3.65
C TYR A 26 -2.85 1.17 4.70
N CYS A 27 -2.48 2.46 4.68
CA CYS A 27 -1.56 3.03 5.66
C CYS A 27 -2.11 2.92 7.08
N GLU A 28 -3.37 3.27 7.30
CA GLU A 28 -4.04 3.15 8.61
C GLU A 28 -4.01 1.71 9.13
N ILE A 29 -4.29 0.72 8.27
CA ILE A 29 -4.26 -0.70 8.66
C ILE A 29 -2.84 -1.16 9.02
N CYS A 30 -1.83 -0.70 8.27
CA CYS A 30 -0.44 -0.99 8.60
C CYS A 30 -0.04 -0.37 9.96
N ASP A 31 -0.54 0.82 10.27
CA ASP A 31 -0.24 1.54 11.51
C ASP A 31 -1.09 1.05 12.70
N ASP A 32 -2.16 0.28 12.44
CA ASP A 32 -2.95 -0.46 13.42
C ASP A 32 -2.34 -1.85 13.70
N ASP A 33 -1.08 -1.85 14.14
CA ASP A 33 -0.29 -3.06 14.43
C ASP A 33 -0.29 -4.07 13.27
N HIS A 34 -0.23 -3.60 12.03
CA HIS A 34 -0.29 -4.44 10.82
C HIS A 34 -1.46 -5.42 10.86
N ASN A 35 -2.66 -4.93 11.12
CA ASN A 35 -3.85 -5.72 11.41
C ASN A 35 -4.17 -6.75 10.29
N PRO A 36 -3.95 -8.06 10.55
CA PRO A 36 -4.04 -9.10 9.52
C PRO A 36 -5.48 -9.39 9.07
N ASP A 37 -6.48 -9.06 9.89
CA ASP A 37 -7.88 -9.26 9.55
C ASP A 37 -8.42 -8.11 8.71
N ARG A 38 -7.96 -6.90 8.96
CA ARG A 38 -8.34 -5.72 8.18
C ARG A 38 -7.68 -5.70 6.81
N ILE A 39 -6.39 -6.08 6.71
CA ILE A 39 -5.65 -5.95 5.44
C ILE A 39 -6.28 -6.74 4.30
N VAL A 40 -6.77 -7.95 4.56
CA VAL A 40 -7.37 -8.79 3.52
C VAL A 40 -8.67 -8.21 2.96
N THR A 41 -9.35 -7.32 3.69
CA THR A 41 -10.61 -6.73 3.23
C THR A 41 -10.42 -5.74 2.09
N ILE A 42 -9.25 -5.15 1.97
CA ILE A 42 -8.92 -4.14 0.94
C ILE A 42 -8.13 -4.70 -0.24
N PHE A 43 -7.80 -5.98 -0.22
CA PHE A 43 -7.15 -6.70 -1.32
C PHE A 43 -8.11 -7.62 -2.04
N THR A 44 -7.87 -7.86 -3.34
CA THR A 44 -8.57 -8.89 -4.10
C THR A 44 -8.18 -10.28 -3.59
N THR A 45 -9.02 -11.30 -3.81
CA THR A 45 -8.75 -12.67 -3.33
C THR A 45 -7.51 -13.30 -3.97
N ASP A 46 -7.17 -12.89 -5.18
CA ASP A 46 -5.99 -13.32 -5.95
C ASP A 46 -4.84 -12.31 -5.87
N CYS A 47 -4.76 -11.54 -4.78
CA CYS A 47 -3.80 -10.47 -4.62
C CYS A 47 -2.35 -10.95 -4.53
N ILE A 48 -1.44 -10.02 -4.83
CA ILE A 48 -0.01 -10.18 -4.60
C ILE A 48 0.50 -8.96 -3.82
N TRP A 49 1.19 -9.22 -2.72
CA TRP A 49 1.99 -8.23 -2.00
C TRP A 49 3.44 -8.64 -2.06
N GLU A 50 4.35 -7.75 -2.44
CA GLU A 50 5.76 -8.04 -2.49
C GLU A 50 6.65 -6.83 -2.19
N GLY A 51 7.71 -7.08 -1.42
CA GLY A 51 8.77 -6.13 -1.16
C GLY A 51 10.11 -6.85 -1.12
N ARG A 52 11.07 -6.40 -1.94
CA ARG A 52 12.41 -7.01 -1.99
C ARG A 52 13.09 -6.93 -0.61
N GLY A 53 13.46 -8.08 -0.05
CA GLY A 53 14.05 -8.18 1.27
C GLY A 53 13.07 -7.98 2.44
N ILE A 54 11.77 -7.84 2.14
CA ILE A 54 10.72 -7.65 3.14
C ILE A 54 9.82 -8.88 3.21
N GLY A 55 9.31 -9.33 2.06
CA GLY A 55 8.46 -10.51 1.97
C GLY A 55 7.65 -10.57 0.67
N ARG A 56 6.93 -11.67 0.49
CA ARG A 56 5.97 -11.89 -0.59
C ARG A 56 4.80 -12.72 -0.09
N ALA A 57 3.62 -12.39 -0.55
CA ALA A 57 2.38 -13.10 -0.26
C ALA A 57 1.47 -13.13 -1.49
N GLU A 58 0.83 -14.26 -1.74
CA GLU A 58 -0.17 -14.47 -2.79
C GLU A 58 -1.48 -14.96 -2.16
N GLY A 59 -2.57 -14.23 -2.40
CA GLY A 59 -3.88 -14.48 -1.82
C GLY A 59 -3.99 -14.10 -0.35
N HIS A 60 -5.23 -14.13 0.16
CA HIS A 60 -5.56 -13.64 1.49
C HIS A 60 -4.89 -14.42 2.63
N GLU A 61 -4.73 -15.75 2.49
CA GLU A 61 -4.12 -16.56 3.53
C GLU A 61 -2.65 -16.18 3.77
N GLN A 62 -1.86 -16.12 2.69
CA GLN A 62 -0.46 -15.73 2.78
C GLN A 62 -0.30 -14.26 3.17
N LEU A 63 -1.19 -13.36 2.70
CA LEU A 63 -1.17 -11.95 3.08
C LEU A 63 -1.41 -11.79 4.58
N ARG A 64 -2.38 -12.50 5.15
CA ARG A 64 -2.65 -12.53 6.59
C ARG A 64 -1.41 -13.01 7.36
N ALA A 65 -0.80 -14.13 6.94
CA ALA A 65 0.38 -14.69 7.59
C ALA A 65 1.58 -13.73 7.55
N LEU A 66 1.77 -13.02 6.42
CA LEU A 66 2.80 -12.01 6.26
C LEU A 66 2.59 -10.84 7.26
N PHE A 67 1.37 -10.35 7.41
CA PHE A 67 1.05 -9.26 8.34
C PHE A 67 1.20 -9.68 9.80
N VAL A 68 0.87 -10.92 10.15
CA VAL A 68 1.21 -11.50 11.47
C VAL A 68 2.72 -11.49 11.72
N SER A 69 3.54 -11.75 10.69
CA SER A 69 5.00 -11.68 10.82
C SER A 69 5.49 -10.24 11.07
N PHE A 70 4.84 -9.24 10.46
CA PHE A 70 5.15 -7.82 10.71
C PHE A 70 4.80 -7.41 12.14
N GLN A 71 3.67 -7.87 12.71
CA GLN A 71 3.32 -7.65 14.12
C GLN A 71 4.41 -8.15 15.08
N LYS A 72 5.01 -9.32 14.76
CA LYS A 72 6.09 -9.89 15.57
C LYS A 72 7.39 -9.10 15.45
N MET A 73 7.63 -8.50 14.30
CA MET A 73 8.89 -7.81 13.99
C MET A 73 8.88 -6.35 14.47
N MET A 74 7.75 -5.66 14.35
CA MET A 74 7.64 -4.21 14.59
C MET A 74 6.71 -3.90 15.75
N SER A 75 7.07 -2.92 16.57
CA SER A 75 6.23 -2.38 17.66
C SER A 75 5.59 -1.05 17.30
N PHE A 76 6.09 -0.39 16.28
CA PHE A 76 5.57 0.88 15.76
C PHE A 76 5.83 0.98 14.28
N SER A 77 4.87 1.53 13.56
CA SER A 77 5.03 2.02 12.19
C SER A 77 4.16 3.26 11.98
N GLN A 78 4.63 4.14 11.11
CA GLN A 78 3.81 5.21 10.57
C GLN A 78 4.05 5.31 9.08
N HIS A 79 3.01 5.05 8.30
CA HIS A 79 3.07 5.06 6.84
C HIS A 79 2.64 6.42 6.30
N MET A 80 3.56 7.12 5.64
CA MET A 80 3.26 8.36 4.92
C MET A 80 3.44 8.13 3.44
N THR A 81 2.35 8.12 2.69
CA THR A 81 2.36 8.01 1.23
C THR A 81 2.02 9.34 0.58
N MET A 82 2.73 9.67 -0.49
CA MET A 82 2.62 10.97 -1.14
C MET A 82 2.88 10.87 -2.65
N ASN A 83 2.67 11.98 -3.36
CA ASN A 83 2.92 12.13 -4.80
C ASN A 83 2.22 11.05 -5.64
N PRO A 84 0.90 10.85 -5.50
CA PRO A 84 0.18 9.84 -6.28
C PRO A 84 0.18 10.14 -7.77
N ARG A 85 0.40 9.09 -8.56
CA ARG A 85 0.07 9.06 -9.98
C ARG A 85 -0.83 7.86 -10.22
N ILE A 86 -2.07 8.10 -10.65
CA ILE A 86 -3.10 7.08 -10.80
C ILE A 86 -3.66 7.17 -12.22
N GLU A 87 -3.69 6.03 -12.89
CA GLU A 87 -4.25 5.86 -14.22
C GLU A 87 -5.37 4.84 -14.15
N VAL A 88 -6.60 5.27 -14.46
CA VAL A 88 -7.80 4.44 -14.45
C VAL A 88 -8.17 4.06 -15.88
N ASP A 89 -8.44 2.77 -16.08
CA ASP A 89 -8.93 2.19 -17.32
C ASP A 89 -10.08 1.20 -17.00
N GLY A 90 -11.31 1.68 -17.09
CA GLY A 90 -12.50 0.92 -16.70
C GLY A 90 -12.44 0.46 -15.25
N ASP A 91 -12.55 -0.84 -15.03
CA ASP A 91 -12.50 -1.45 -13.70
C ASP A 91 -11.08 -1.83 -13.26
N ASN A 92 -10.05 -1.38 -14.00
CA ASN A 92 -8.65 -1.57 -13.66
C ASN A 92 -7.96 -0.21 -13.50
N ALA A 93 -6.96 -0.16 -12.64
CA ALA A 93 -6.13 1.02 -12.48
C ALA A 93 -4.71 0.64 -12.08
N LYS A 94 -3.78 1.57 -12.33
CA LYS A 94 -2.40 1.50 -11.85
C LYS A 94 -2.08 2.76 -11.07
N GLY A 95 -1.23 2.63 -10.06
CA GLY A 95 -0.79 3.76 -9.27
C GLY A 95 0.65 3.63 -8.81
N THR A 96 1.29 4.79 -8.63
CA THR A 96 2.59 4.89 -7.98
C THR A 96 2.52 5.91 -6.87
N TRP A 97 3.27 5.65 -5.79
CA TRP A 97 3.34 6.50 -4.61
C TRP A 97 4.77 6.59 -4.13
N TYR A 98 5.13 7.74 -3.57
CA TYR A 98 6.30 7.83 -2.70
C TYR A 98 5.91 7.40 -1.29
N PHE A 99 6.86 6.84 -0.58
CA PHE A 99 6.69 6.42 0.80
C PHE A 99 7.87 6.89 1.65
N LEU A 100 7.56 7.40 2.82
CA LEU A 100 8.50 7.65 3.90
C LEU A 100 7.83 7.25 5.22
N GLY A 101 8.53 6.48 6.06
CA GLY A 101 7.96 6.08 7.34
C GLY A 101 9.01 5.80 8.41
N PRO A 102 8.76 6.24 9.66
CA PRO A 102 9.50 5.78 10.81
C PRO A 102 8.93 4.44 11.31
N PHE A 103 9.83 3.57 11.75
CA PHE A 103 9.53 2.25 12.29
C PHE A 103 10.30 2.01 13.59
N THR A 104 9.74 1.20 14.47
CA THR A 104 10.46 0.64 15.62
C THR A 104 10.41 -0.88 15.53
N PHE A 105 11.59 -1.48 15.44
CA PHE A 105 11.74 -2.93 15.46
C PHE A 105 11.82 -3.42 16.90
N ARG A 106 11.10 -4.51 17.23
CA ARG A 106 11.06 -5.06 18.60
C ARG A 106 12.42 -5.56 19.05
N GLU A 107 13.17 -6.20 18.15
CA GLU A 107 14.53 -6.63 18.44
C GLU A 107 15.44 -5.42 18.66
N GLY A 108 15.96 -5.29 19.87
CA GLY A 108 16.82 -4.18 20.26
C GLY A 108 16.15 -2.83 20.35
N ASN A 109 14.81 -2.74 20.25
CA ASN A 109 14.04 -1.49 20.25
C ASN A 109 14.61 -0.45 19.28
N GLN A 110 14.87 -0.88 18.05
CA GLN A 110 15.59 -0.08 17.05
C GLN A 110 14.66 0.83 16.26
N ALA A 111 14.94 2.12 16.29
CA ALA A 111 14.30 3.11 15.40
C ALA A 111 14.94 3.06 14.02
N LYS A 112 14.12 2.96 12.98
CA LYS A 112 14.56 2.96 11.57
C LYS A 112 13.64 3.82 10.71
N TRP A 113 14.20 4.37 9.64
CA TRP A 113 13.45 5.01 8.57
C TRP A 113 13.40 4.11 7.35
N GLN A 114 12.31 4.18 6.61
CA GLN A 114 12.23 3.60 5.27
C GLN A 114 11.80 4.66 4.27
N ALA A 115 12.57 4.81 3.20
CA ALA A 115 12.16 5.51 2.00
C ALA A 115 11.92 4.48 0.89
N ALA A 116 10.78 4.53 0.24
CA ALA A 116 10.41 3.56 -0.78
C ALA A 116 9.47 4.17 -1.82
N ARG A 117 9.11 3.37 -2.81
CA ARG A 117 8.03 3.64 -3.75
C ARG A 117 7.12 2.45 -3.82
N TYR A 118 5.82 2.71 -3.89
CA TYR A 118 4.83 1.71 -4.23
C TYR A 118 4.56 1.75 -5.73
N GLN A 119 4.44 0.56 -6.31
CA GLN A 119 3.86 0.33 -7.63
C GLN A 119 2.67 -0.59 -7.43
N GLU A 120 1.49 -0.13 -7.79
CA GLU A 120 0.24 -0.81 -7.46
C GLU A 120 -0.64 -1.00 -8.67
N GLU A 121 -1.35 -2.12 -8.69
CA GLU A 121 -2.43 -2.42 -9.59
C GLU A 121 -3.70 -2.59 -8.76
N TYR A 122 -4.80 -2.02 -9.25
CA TYR A 122 -6.10 -2.04 -8.59
C TYR A 122 -7.13 -2.67 -9.50
N ARG A 123 -8.15 -3.27 -8.91
CA ARG A 123 -9.33 -3.77 -9.61
C ARG A 123 -10.58 -3.36 -8.86
N LYS A 124 -11.60 -2.90 -9.61
CA LYS A 124 -12.92 -2.62 -9.07
C LYS A 124 -13.74 -3.89 -9.10
N GLU A 125 -14.24 -4.33 -7.95
CA GLU A 125 -15.08 -5.52 -7.77
C GLU A 125 -16.40 -5.10 -7.13
N ALA A 126 -17.52 -5.35 -7.79
CA ALA A 126 -18.85 -4.92 -7.33
C ALA A 126 -18.91 -3.42 -6.95
N GLY A 127 -18.28 -2.56 -7.75
CA GLY A 127 -18.22 -1.12 -7.53
C GLY A 127 -17.21 -0.63 -6.50
N VAL A 128 -16.42 -1.53 -5.88
CA VAL A 128 -15.44 -1.21 -4.85
C VAL A 128 -14.01 -1.46 -5.35
N TRP A 129 -13.16 -0.44 -5.26
CA TRP A 129 -11.75 -0.58 -5.59
C TRP A 129 -11.00 -1.39 -4.53
N LYS A 130 -10.18 -2.34 -5.00
CA LYS A 130 -9.29 -3.17 -4.19
C LYS A 130 -7.89 -3.23 -4.78
N ILE A 131 -6.90 -3.45 -3.92
CA ILE A 131 -5.52 -3.65 -4.35
C ILE A 131 -5.37 -5.07 -4.90
N ARG A 132 -4.94 -5.18 -6.16
CA ARG A 132 -4.69 -6.45 -6.83
C ARG A 132 -3.22 -6.86 -6.71
N HIS A 133 -2.30 -5.92 -6.89
CA HIS A 133 -0.87 -6.15 -6.76
C HIS A 133 -0.20 -4.92 -6.14
N LEU A 134 0.55 -5.13 -5.08
CA LEU A 134 1.33 -4.10 -4.42
C LEU A 134 2.80 -4.49 -4.42
N ARG A 135 3.64 -3.63 -4.95
CA ARG A 135 5.10 -3.79 -4.95
C ARG A 135 5.75 -2.65 -4.18
N VAL A 136 6.54 -3.01 -3.18
CA VAL A 136 7.40 -2.06 -2.46
C VAL A 136 8.78 -2.06 -3.11
N ARG A 137 9.22 -0.89 -3.58
CA ARG A 137 10.51 -0.66 -4.22
C ARG A 137 11.29 0.38 -3.43
N GLY A 138 12.54 0.09 -3.10
CA GLY A 138 13.37 1.07 -2.42
C GLY A 138 14.63 0.48 -1.80
N PRO A 139 15.46 1.34 -1.18
CA PRO A 139 16.73 0.91 -0.58
C PRO A 139 16.57 0.10 0.70
N GLY A 140 15.36 0.02 1.28
CA GLY A 140 15.08 -0.67 2.52
C GLY A 140 15.13 0.23 3.75
N PHE A 141 15.39 -0.38 4.92
CA PHE A 141 15.40 0.34 6.20
C PHE A 141 16.79 0.90 6.51
N SER A 142 16.81 2.14 7.00
CA SER A 142 18.00 2.79 7.54
C SER A 142 17.85 3.01 9.05
N ALA A 143 18.89 2.74 9.82
CA ALA A 143 18.87 2.95 11.27
C ALA A 143 18.90 4.44 11.65
N ASP A 144 19.66 5.24 10.89
CA ASP A 144 19.71 6.68 11.01
C ASP A 144 19.95 7.33 9.63
N TYR A 145 20.04 8.64 9.61
CA TYR A 145 20.20 9.41 8.38
C TYR A 145 21.66 9.85 8.12
N LYS A 146 22.65 9.25 8.81
CA LYS A 146 24.04 9.70 8.72
C LYS A 146 24.73 9.23 7.44
N GLU A 147 24.36 8.05 6.96
CA GLU A 147 25.03 7.43 5.82
C GLU A 147 24.29 7.65 4.49
N GLY A 148 23.14 8.30 4.54
CA GLY A 148 22.29 8.55 3.39
C GLY A 148 21.49 7.35 2.94
N TRP A 149 20.85 7.50 1.79
CA TRP A 149 19.97 6.50 1.17
C TRP A 149 20.63 6.01 -0.12
N ALA A 150 21.26 4.87 -0.08
CA ALA A 150 21.90 4.27 -1.25
C ALA A 150 20.90 3.54 -2.17
#